data_e255e78bbea820e9545aa228e05ec3bb
#
_entry.id   e255e78bbea820e9545aa228e05ec3bb
#
_cell.length_a   1.000
_cell.length_b   1.000
_cell.length_c   1.000
_cell.angle_alpha   90.00
_cell.angle_beta   90.00
_cell.angle_gamma   90.00
#
_symmetry.space_group_name_H-M   'P 1'
#
loop_
_entity.id
_entity.type
_entity.pdbx_description
1 polymer ?
#
loop_
_entity_poly.entity_id
_entity_poly.type
_entity_poly.pdbx_seq_one_letter_code
_entity_poly.pdbx_strand_id
1 'polypeptide(L)'
;MEKDVEIGIFGGTGIYDSGLLENAQEIEIDTPYGKPSDTITVGIFKGRKIAFLPRHGKKHTIPPHMINFKANIWAFKELGVTRIIAPSAVGSLKEELAPGHLALPTQFLDFTKSREGSFSEDGRVIHISVADPFCPELQSSILKVTDEQNIRIHKDCTYVCIEGPRFSTRAESKFYRTTGADIIGMTLVPECQLAREAQMCYASISTVTDYDVWADKPVTAKEVLETLSKNVKITKKILTELIDKIPTTRSCSCAKALEEAEF
;
A
#
# COMPACT_ATOMS: atom_id res chain seq x y z
N MET A 1 7.72 -7.74 -23.44
CA MET A 1 6.42 -7.94 -22.74
C MET A 1 5.48 -6.83 -23.14
N GLU A 2 4.22 -7.12 -23.43
CA GLU A 2 3.23 -6.06 -23.65
C GLU A 2 3.01 -5.29 -22.34
N LYS A 3 3.18 -3.95 -22.40
CA LYS A 3 2.97 -3.05 -21.26
C LYS A 3 1.50 -2.63 -21.22
N ASP A 4 0.62 -3.56 -20.90
CA ASP A 4 -0.83 -3.38 -20.96
C ASP A 4 -1.57 -3.63 -19.63
N VAL A 5 -0.81 -3.87 -18.56
CA VAL A 5 -1.36 -3.99 -17.21
C VAL A 5 -1.60 -2.60 -16.63
N GLU A 6 -2.83 -2.28 -16.31
CA GLU A 6 -3.17 -0.94 -15.82
C GLU A 6 -3.11 -0.81 -14.30
N ILE A 7 -3.53 -1.85 -13.57
CA ILE A 7 -3.71 -1.82 -12.12
C ILE A 7 -2.77 -2.83 -11.46
N GLY A 8 -1.95 -2.36 -10.54
CA GLY A 8 -1.17 -3.18 -9.62
C GLY A 8 -1.81 -3.24 -8.24
N ILE A 9 -1.84 -4.43 -7.66
CA ILE A 9 -2.32 -4.62 -6.29
C ILE A 9 -1.21 -5.27 -5.48
N PHE A 10 -0.81 -4.62 -4.40
CA PHE A 10 0.03 -5.27 -3.43
C PHE A 10 -0.80 -6.23 -2.58
N GLY A 11 -0.54 -7.53 -2.70
CA GLY A 11 -1.16 -8.54 -1.87
C GLY A 11 -0.53 -8.54 -0.47
N GLY A 12 -1.36 -8.53 0.56
CA GLY A 12 -1.00 -8.86 1.93
C GLY A 12 -1.50 -10.27 2.28
N THR A 13 -1.23 -10.72 3.51
CA THR A 13 -1.67 -12.03 4.01
C THR A 13 -3.18 -12.21 3.80
N GLY A 14 -3.56 -13.19 2.99
CA GLY A 14 -4.95 -13.56 2.72
C GLY A 14 -5.71 -12.73 1.67
N ILE A 15 -5.12 -11.67 1.11
CA ILE A 15 -5.77 -10.87 0.04
C ILE A 15 -5.54 -11.52 -1.33
N TYR A 16 -4.43 -12.25 -1.49
CA TYR A 16 -4.12 -12.97 -2.71
C TYR A 16 -5.11 -14.11 -2.93
N ASP A 17 -5.84 -14.05 -4.02
CA ASP A 17 -6.71 -15.13 -4.49
C ASP A 17 -6.64 -15.19 -6.02
N SER A 18 -5.73 -16.04 -6.52
CA SER A 18 -5.57 -16.25 -7.96
C SER A 18 -6.83 -16.80 -8.64
N GLY A 19 -7.75 -17.38 -7.85
CA GLY A 19 -9.02 -17.90 -8.35
C GLY A 19 -10.00 -16.82 -8.82
N LEU A 20 -9.73 -15.54 -8.51
CA LEU A 20 -10.53 -14.41 -9.00
C LEU A 20 -10.07 -13.91 -10.39
N LEU A 21 -8.87 -14.29 -10.84
CA LEU A 21 -8.30 -13.82 -12.09
C LEU A 21 -8.53 -14.85 -13.21
N GLU A 22 -9.15 -14.41 -14.27
CA GLU A 22 -9.21 -15.16 -15.52
C GLU A 22 -7.85 -15.14 -16.21
N ASN A 23 -7.44 -16.27 -16.81
CA ASN A 23 -6.17 -16.41 -17.54
C ASN A 23 -4.95 -16.00 -16.70
N ALA A 24 -4.95 -16.31 -15.41
CA ALA A 24 -3.88 -15.95 -14.49
C ALA A 24 -2.54 -16.61 -14.91
N GLN A 25 -1.48 -15.82 -14.98
CA GLN A 25 -0.12 -16.24 -15.26
C GLN A 25 0.85 -15.67 -14.23
N GLU A 26 1.83 -16.45 -13.81
CA GLU A 26 2.93 -16.00 -12.99
C GLU A 26 4.08 -15.51 -13.86
N ILE A 27 4.55 -14.30 -13.60
CA ILE A 27 5.61 -13.64 -14.36
C ILE A 27 6.76 -13.31 -13.42
N GLU A 28 7.97 -13.78 -13.78
CA GLU A 28 9.20 -13.31 -13.16
C GLU A 28 9.70 -12.06 -13.87
N ILE A 29 10.08 -11.05 -13.12
CA ILE A 29 10.62 -9.80 -13.65
C ILE A 29 11.96 -9.53 -12.98
N ASP A 30 13.00 -9.41 -13.76
CA ASP A 30 14.29 -8.89 -13.31
C ASP A 30 14.28 -7.36 -13.40
N THR A 31 14.75 -6.71 -12.36
CA THR A 31 14.82 -5.24 -12.32
C THR A 31 16.25 -4.78 -12.07
N PRO A 32 16.61 -3.53 -12.43
CA PRO A 32 17.92 -2.95 -12.10
C PRO A 32 18.20 -2.93 -10.58
N TYR A 33 17.14 -3.02 -9.77
CA TYR A 33 17.20 -2.97 -8.30
C TYR A 33 17.16 -4.37 -7.66
N GLY A 34 17.38 -5.43 -8.44
CA GLY A 34 17.30 -6.81 -8.00
C GLY A 34 15.90 -7.40 -8.18
N LYS A 35 15.64 -8.51 -7.49
CA LYS A 35 14.36 -9.23 -7.62
C LYS A 35 13.25 -8.58 -6.78
N PRO A 36 12.02 -8.52 -7.32
CA PRO A 36 10.83 -8.23 -6.52
C PRO A 36 10.62 -9.26 -5.40
N SER A 37 9.70 -8.96 -4.49
CA SER A 37 9.39 -9.81 -3.33
C SER A 37 8.93 -11.22 -3.72
N ASP A 38 8.33 -11.39 -4.88
CA ASP A 38 7.89 -12.68 -5.42
C ASP A 38 7.59 -12.56 -6.93
N THR A 39 7.19 -13.68 -7.57
CA THR A 39 6.57 -13.67 -8.90
C THR A 39 5.30 -12.81 -8.88
N ILE A 40 5.05 -12.11 -9.98
CA ILE A 40 3.85 -11.30 -10.16
C ILE A 40 2.80 -12.13 -10.87
N THR A 41 1.61 -12.22 -10.28
CA THR A 41 0.48 -12.86 -10.95
C THR A 41 -0.28 -11.82 -11.77
N VAL A 42 -0.34 -12.01 -13.08
CA VAL A 42 -1.09 -11.16 -14.01
C VAL A 42 -2.28 -11.93 -14.53
N GLY A 43 -3.44 -11.30 -14.59
CA GLY A 43 -4.66 -11.89 -15.13
C GLY A 43 -5.73 -10.84 -15.40
N ILE A 44 -6.90 -11.30 -15.85
CA ILE A 44 -8.04 -10.43 -16.15
C ILE A 44 -9.04 -10.54 -15.00
N PHE A 45 -9.49 -9.41 -14.50
CA PHE A 45 -10.57 -9.32 -13.53
C PHE A 45 -11.57 -8.25 -13.98
N LYS A 46 -12.83 -8.65 -14.15
CA LYS A 46 -13.89 -7.76 -14.66
C LYS A 46 -13.48 -7.03 -15.95
N GLY A 47 -12.84 -7.74 -16.87
CA GLY A 47 -12.38 -7.20 -18.15
C GLY A 47 -11.17 -6.28 -18.10
N ARG A 48 -10.54 -6.09 -16.93
CA ARG A 48 -9.33 -5.27 -16.75
C ARG A 48 -8.11 -6.14 -16.42
N LYS A 49 -6.99 -5.83 -17.01
CA LYS A 49 -5.74 -6.55 -16.75
C LYS A 49 -5.09 -6.04 -15.47
N ILE A 50 -4.86 -6.96 -14.52
CA ILE A 50 -4.41 -6.65 -13.16
C ILE A 50 -3.14 -7.44 -12.85
N ALA A 51 -2.21 -6.82 -12.15
CA ALA A 51 -1.04 -7.46 -11.56
C ALA A 51 -1.16 -7.56 -10.04
N PHE A 52 -0.91 -8.73 -9.50
CA PHE A 52 -0.78 -8.97 -8.06
C PHE A 52 0.66 -9.27 -7.69
N LEU A 53 1.20 -8.57 -6.69
CA LEU A 53 2.51 -8.84 -6.11
C LEU A 53 2.40 -9.03 -4.60
N PRO A 54 2.71 -10.22 -4.05
CA PRO A 54 2.74 -10.42 -2.59
C PRO A 54 3.96 -9.71 -1.99
N ARG A 55 3.73 -8.57 -1.32
CA ARG A 55 4.78 -7.69 -0.77
C ARG A 55 5.75 -8.42 0.17
N HIS A 56 5.25 -9.36 0.96
CA HIS A 56 6.03 -10.16 1.91
C HIS A 56 6.41 -11.55 1.38
N GLY A 57 6.24 -11.79 0.07
CA GLY A 57 6.29 -13.12 -0.54
C GLY A 57 5.03 -13.95 -0.25
N LYS A 58 4.71 -14.92 -1.11
CA LYS A 58 3.53 -15.80 -0.98
C LYS A 58 3.47 -16.52 0.38
N LYS A 59 4.61 -16.89 0.94
CA LYS A 59 4.74 -17.57 2.24
C LYS A 59 4.92 -16.60 3.42
N HIS A 60 4.81 -15.29 3.20
CA HIS A 60 5.02 -14.25 4.22
C HIS A 60 6.39 -14.38 4.94
N THR A 61 7.46 -14.57 4.17
CA THR A 61 8.82 -14.81 4.69
C THR A 61 9.70 -13.57 4.67
N ILE A 62 9.29 -12.50 4.01
CA ILE A 62 10.05 -11.25 3.90
C ILE A 62 9.55 -10.27 4.96
N PRO A 63 10.35 -9.94 5.98
CA PRO A 63 9.96 -8.95 6.98
C PRO A 63 9.96 -7.53 6.38
N PRO A 64 9.22 -6.56 6.96
CA PRO A 64 9.00 -5.24 6.37
C PRO A 64 10.28 -4.48 5.98
N HIS A 65 11.31 -4.55 6.82
CA HIS A 65 12.58 -3.85 6.60
C HIS A 65 13.47 -4.48 5.51
N MET A 66 13.13 -5.69 5.05
CA MET A 66 13.88 -6.41 3.99
C MET A 66 13.12 -6.44 2.64
N ILE A 67 11.97 -5.81 2.56
CA ILE A 67 11.22 -5.70 1.30
C ILE A 67 12.04 -4.88 0.31
N ASN A 68 12.23 -5.39 -0.90
CA ASN A 68 12.83 -4.63 -1.99
C ASN A 68 11.76 -3.75 -2.67
N PHE A 69 11.46 -2.62 -2.03
CA PHE A 69 10.41 -1.70 -2.52
C PHE A 69 10.72 -1.14 -3.91
N LYS A 70 12.02 -0.83 -4.20
CA LYS A 70 12.43 -0.34 -5.52
C LYS A 70 12.12 -1.37 -6.61
N ALA A 71 12.53 -2.63 -6.39
CA ALA A 71 12.26 -3.69 -7.34
C ALA A 71 10.75 -3.93 -7.52
N ASN A 72 9.97 -3.88 -6.44
CA ASN A 72 8.52 -4.08 -6.49
C ASN A 72 7.81 -3.02 -7.34
N ILE A 73 8.11 -1.74 -7.12
CA ILE A 73 7.52 -0.63 -7.88
C ILE A 73 8.01 -0.65 -9.32
N TRP A 74 9.30 -0.91 -9.54
CA TRP A 74 9.86 -1.00 -10.88
C TRP A 74 9.25 -2.13 -11.70
N ALA A 75 9.04 -3.30 -11.09
CA ALA A 75 8.40 -4.42 -11.77
C ALA A 75 6.96 -4.10 -12.21
N PHE A 76 6.20 -3.37 -11.39
CA PHE A 76 4.91 -2.85 -11.82
C PHE A 76 5.03 -1.87 -12.99
N LYS A 77 6.06 -1.00 -12.99
CA LYS A 77 6.34 -0.07 -14.09
C LYS A 77 6.64 -0.81 -15.40
N GLU A 78 7.44 -1.88 -15.34
CA GLU A 78 7.76 -2.70 -16.51
C GLU A 78 6.53 -3.37 -17.13
N LEU A 79 5.54 -3.73 -16.32
CA LEU A 79 4.25 -4.27 -16.78
C LEU A 79 3.29 -3.21 -17.36
N GLY A 80 3.60 -1.92 -17.19
CA GLY A 80 2.73 -0.82 -17.63
C GLY A 80 1.74 -0.35 -16.58
N VAL A 81 1.84 -0.83 -15.33
CA VAL A 81 0.98 -0.40 -14.22
C VAL A 81 1.05 1.10 -14.03
N THR A 82 -0.10 1.72 -13.97
CA THR A 82 -0.23 3.17 -13.74
C THR A 82 -0.97 3.51 -12.44
N ARG A 83 -1.61 2.52 -11.82
CA ARG A 83 -2.40 2.67 -10.59
C ARG A 83 -2.10 1.55 -9.63
N ILE A 84 -1.78 1.88 -8.40
CA ILE A 84 -1.45 0.92 -7.34
C ILE A 84 -2.47 1.03 -6.22
N ILE A 85 -3.07 -0.10 -5.85
CA ILE A 85 -3.85 -0.27 -4.62
C ILE A 85 -3.03 -1.11 -3.65
N ALA A 86 -2.81 -0.58 -2.47
CA ALA A 86 -1.94 -1.16 -1.46
C ALA A 86 -2.66 -1.42 -0.12
N PRO A 87 -3.38 -2.52 0.01
CA PRO A 87 -3.90 -2.93 1.31
C PRO A 87 -2.79 -3.16 2.32
N SER A 88 -3.00 -2.73 3.57
CA SER A 88 -2.06 -2.92 4.67
C SER A 88 -2.77 -3.17 5.99
N ALA A 89 -2.15 -3.96 6.87
CA ALA A 89 -2.54 -4.08 8.26
C ALA A 89 -1.83 -3.00 9.09
N VAL A 90 -2.56 -2.35 9.99
CA VAL A 90 -2.05 -1.24 10.80
C VAL A 90 -2.55 -1.33 12.24
N GLY A 91 -1.76 -0.80 13.17
CA GLY A 91 -2.23 -0.48 14.51
C GLY A 91 -2.93 0.89 14.54
N SER A 92 -3.84 1.08 15.49
CA SER A 92 -4.51 2.36 15.74
C SER A 92 -3.77 3.17 16.80
N LEU A 93 -3.66 4.46 16.57
CA LEU A 93 -3.16 5.45 17.53
C LEU A 93 -4.31 6.25 18.18
N LYS A 94 -5.57 5.96 17.81
CA LYS A 94 -6.79 6.65 18.22
C LYS A 94 -7.81 5.66 18.79
N GLU A 95 -8.54 6.07 19.81
CA GLU A 95 -9.58 5.23 20.42
C GLU A 95 -10.74 4.93 19.47
N GLU A 96 -11.14 5.92 18.67
CA GLU A 96 -12.24 5.82 17.72
C GLU A 96 -11.94 4.95 16.48
N LEU A 97 -10.68 4.65 16.21
CA LEU A 97 -10.25 3.73 15.17
C LEU A 97 -10.06 2.31 15.73
N ALA A 98 -11.14 1.62 16.01
CA ALA A 98 -11.09 0.30 16.64
C ALA A 98 -10.59 -0.81 15.69
N PRO A 99 -10.01 -1.88 16.23
CA PRO A 99 -9.71 -3.09 15.45
C PRO A 99 -10.94 -3.57 14.66
N GLY A 100 -10.74 -3.87 13.38
CA GLY A 100 -11.80 -4.16 12.42
C GLY A 100 -12.28 -2.94 11.62
N HIS A 101 -11.93 -1.73 11.99
CA HIS A 101 -12.19 -0.54 11.19
C HIS A 101 -11.22 -0.42 10.02
N LEU A 102 -11.61 0.37 9.02
CA LEU A 102 -10.77 0.74 7.89
C LEU A 102 -10.35 2.20 8.00
N ALA A 103 -9.15 2.49 7.53
CA ALA A 103 -8.61 3.85 7.42
C ALA A 103 -8.07 4.11 6.02
N LEU A 104 -8.32 5.30 5.51
CA LEU A 104 -7.80 5.80 4.23
C LEU A 104 -6.80 6.92 4.52
N PRO A 105 -5.50 6.63 4.47
CA PRO A 105 -4.50 7.64 4.74
C PRO A 105 -4.40 8.65 3.60
N THR A 106 -4.27 9.93 3.96
CA THR A 106 -4.00 11.06 3.06
C THR A 106 -2.62 11.64 3.29
N GLN A 107 -2.01 11.34 4.44
CA GLN A 107 -0.69 11.81 4.85
C GLN A 107 0.12 10.71 5.53
N PHE A 108 1.44 10.88 5.59
CA PHE A 108 2.30 10.00 6.36
C PHE A 108 3.42 10.76 7.10
N LEU A 109 3.91 10.11 8.16
CA LEU A 109 5.14 10.48 8.87
C LEU A 109 6.11 9.30 8.72
N ASP A 110 7.31 9.59 8.23
CA ASP A 110 8.34 8.59 7.98
C ASP A 110 9.30 8.46 9.19
N PHE A 111 9.24 7.31 9.84
CA PHE A 111 10.18 6.89 10.90
C PHE A 111 10.98 5.64 10.48
N THR A 112 11.07 5.38 9.18
CA THR A 112 11.97 4.34 8.66
C THR A 112 13.44 4.81 8.73
N LYS A 113 14.42 3.89 8.62
CA LYS A 113 15.82 4.21 8.88
C LYS A 113 16.76 3.82 7.76
N SER A 114 16.53 2.63 7.16
CA SER A 114 17.53 1.98 6.30
C SER A 114 17.00 1.66 4.92
N ARG A 115 15.88 2.25 4.52
CA ARG A 115 15.21 1.95 3.25
C ARG A 115 15.66 2.91 2.15
N GLU A 116 15.92 2.37 0.98
CA GLU A 116 16.15 3.18 -0.21
C GLU A 116 14.82 3.77 -0.70
N GLY A 117 14.71 5.10 -0.61
CA GLY A 117 13.46 5.83 -0.84
C GLY A 117 13.36 6.56 -2.18
N SER A 118 14.32 6.38 -3.11
CA SER A 118 14.33 7.07 -4.39
C SER A 118 14.94 6.22 -5.48
N PHE A 119 14.52 6.44 -6.72
CA PHE A 119 15.17 5.95 -7.95
C PHE A 119 16.27 6.89 -8.45
N SER A 120 16.46 8.02 -7.79
CA SER A 120 17.55 8.95 -8.09
C SER A 120 18.89 8.25 -7.89
N GLU A 121 19.78 8.41 -8.87
CA GLU A 121 21.13 7.82 -8.90
C GLU A 121 22.15 8.93 -9.25
N ASP A 122 23.44 8.61 -9.19
CA ASP A 122 24.50 9.55 -9.52
C ASP A 122 24.28 10.18 -10.90
N GLY A 123 24.28 11.50 -10.94
CA GLY A 123 24.07 12.30 -12.16
C GLY A 123 22.61 12.62 -12.46
N ARG A 124 21.65 12.14 -11.66
CA ARG A 124 20.24 12.52 -11.78
C ARG A 124 19.63 12.77 -10.41
N VAL A 125 19.36 14.02 -10.09
CA VAL A 125 18.78 14.42 -8.81
C VAL A 125 17.29 14.71 -8.99
N ILE A 126 16.44 14.00 -8.23
CA ILE A 126 14.98 14.14 -8.27
C ILE A 126 14.49 14.60 -6.89
N HIS A 127 13.86 15.76 -6.84
CA HIS A 127 13.19 16.27 -5.65
C HIS A 127 11.67 16.11 -5.79
N ILE A 128 11.19 14.86 -5.66
CA ILE A 128 9.77 14.57 -5.81
C ILE A 128 8.93 15.22 -4.71
N SER A 129 7.87 15.93 -5.09
CA SER A 129 6.93 16.49 -4.13
C SER A 129 6.01 15.40 -3.59
N VAL A 130 5.96 15.26 -2.26
CA VAL A 130 5.07 14.39 -1.50
C VAL A 130 4.16 15.17 -0.55
N ALA A 131 3.89 16.45 -0.87
CA ALA A 131 2.92 17.25 -0.11
C ALA A 131 1.52 16.58 -0.12
N ASP A 132 1.12 16.03 -1.28
CA ASP A 132 -0.08 15.22 -1.46
C ASP A 132 0.33 13.84 -2.00
N PRO A 133 0.74 12.90 -1.11
CA PRO A 133 1.40 11.67 -1.53
C PRO A 133 0.45 10.66 -2.19
N PHE A 134 -0.85 10.72 -1.91
CA PHE A 134 -1.84 9.77 -2.41
C PHE A 134 -2.65 10.32 -3.58
N CYS A 135 -3.08 9.42 -4.47
CA CYS A 135 -3.86 9.79 -5.64
C CYS A 135 -5.31 10.13 -5.26
N PRO A 136 -5.79 11.36 -5.53
CA PRO A 136 -7.14 11.77 -5.17
C PRO A 136 -8.22 11.00 -5.94
N GLU A 137 -7.96 10.58 -7.19
CA GLU A 137 -8.91 9.77 -7.96
C GLU A 137 -9.10 8.38 -7.36
N LEU A 138 -8.01 7.71 -6.96
CA LEU A 138 -8.10 6.41 -6.31
C LEU A 138 -8.80 6.52 -4.95
N GLN A 139 -8.50 7.55 -4.17
CA GLN A 139 -9.17 7.80 -2.90
C GLN A 139 -10.67 8.03 -3.09
N SER A 140 -11.06 8.87 -4.05
CA SER A 140 -12.46 9.09 -4.39
C SER A 140 -13.18 7.81 -4.82
N SER A 141 -12.51 6.97 -5.62
CA SER A 141 -13.06 5.67 -6.04
C SER A 141 -13.26 4.71 -4.86
N ILE A 142 -12.30 4.66 -3.92
CA ILE A 142 -12.40 3.85 -2.70
C ILE A 142 -13.57 4.34 -1.84
N LEU A 143 -13.69 5.65 -1.62
CA LEU A 143 -14.76 6.23 -0.82
C LEU A 143 -16.14 5.96 -1.44
N LYS A 144 -16.27 6.07 -2.76
CA LYS A 144 -17.50 5.74 -3.46
C LYS A 144 -17.91 4.28 -3.23
N VAL A 145 -16.98 3.34 -3.34
CA VAL A 145 -17.26 1.92 -3.07
C VAL A 145 -17.66 1.69 -1.63
N THR A 146 -16.95 2.28 -0.68
CA THR A 146 -17.26 2.10 0.75
C THR A 146 -18.62 2.69 1.11
N ASP A 147 -18.99 3.83 0.55
CA ASP A 147 -20.30 4.47 0.75
C ASP A 147 -21.42 3.61 0.12
N GLU A 148 -21.28 3.14 -1.12
CA GLU A 148 -22.26 2.27 -1.81
C GLU A 148 -22.46 0.93 -1.08
N GLN A 149 -21.41 0.42 -0.43
CA GLN A 149 -21.44 -0.85 0.29
C GLN A 149 -21.78 -0.73 1.79
N ASN A 150 -22.05 0.50 2.27
CA ASN A 150 -22.23 0.84 3.69
C ASN A 150 -21.06 0.33 4.57
N ILE A 151 -19.85 0.44 4.07
CA ILE A 151 -18.63 0.07 4.81
C ILE A 151 -18.05 1.35 5.42
N ARG A 152 -17.95 1.35 6.76
CA ARG A 152 -17.33 2.49 7.46
C ARG A 152 -15.84 2.51 7.20
N ILE A 153 -15.33 3.66 6.72
CA ILE A 153 -13.91 3.96 6.56
C ILE A 153 -13.59 5.33 7.17
N HIS A 154 -12.52 5.42 7.93
CA HIS A 154 -12.03 6.69 8.48
C HIS A 154 -11.20 7.39 7.40
N LYS A 155 -11.59 8.61 7.07
CA LYS A 155 -10.97 9.46 6.03
C LYS A 155 -9.87 10.31 6.63
N ASP A 156 -9.02 10.86 5.78
CA ASP A 156 -8.02 11.88 6.13
C ASP A 156 -7.05 11.46 7.24
N CYS A 157 -6.72 10.16 7.28
CA CYS A 157 -5.83 9.63 8.30
C CYS A 157 -4.35 9.93 7.98
N THR A 158 -3.58 10.23 9.03
CA THR A 158 -2.12 10.29 8.98
C THR A 158 -1.51 8.97 9.42
N TYR A 159 -0.67 8.40 8.56
CA TYR A 159 -0.01 7.11 8.76
C TYR A 159 1.41 7.31 9.28
N VAL A 160 1.74 6.81 10.46
CA VAL A 160 3.13 6.66 10.93
C VAL A 160 3.73 5.39 10.33
N CYS A 161 4.79 5.50 9.55
CA CYS A 161 5.52 4.35 9.04
C CYS A 161 6.80 4.12 9.84
N ILE A 162 6.89 2.98 10.52
CA ILE A 162 8.08 2.55 11.26
C ILE A 162 8.84 1.48 10.52
N GLU A 163 10.13 1.29 10.86
CA GLU A 163 10.99 0.30 10.20
C GLU A 163 10.48 -1.14 10.33
N GLY A 164 10.00 -1.53 11.50
CA GLY A 164 9.77 -2.93 11.83
C GLY A 164 11.08 -3.75 11.93
N PRO A 165 11.04 -5.09 12.07
CA PRO A 165 9.82 -5.89 12.23
C PRO A 165 9.24 -5.86 13.65
N ARG A 166 9.95 -5.23 14.63
CA ARG A 166 9.43 -5.07 15.98
C ARG A 166 8.28 -4.07 16.03
N PHE A 167 7.35 -4.29 16.91
CA PHE A 167 6.37 -3.28 17.27
C PHE A 167 7.00 -2.12 18.05
N SER A 168 6.27 -1.04 18.21
CA SER A 168 6.67 0.13 18.98
C SER A 168 6.92 -0.21 20.45
N THR A 169 7.76 0.57 21.10
CA THR A 169 7.75 0.64 22.56
C THR A 169 6.57 1.51 23.03
N ARG A 170 6.15 1.40 24.29
CA ARG A 170 5.10 2.28 24.85
C ARG A 170 5.49 3.76 24.77
N ALA A 171 6.76 4.08 24.88
CA ALA A 171 7.27 5.46 24.78
C ALA A 171 7.17 5.97 23.33
N GLU A 172 7.54 5.15 22.33
CA GLU A 172 7.38 5.46 20.93
C GLU A 172 5.90 5.65 20.58
N SER A 173 5.04 4.74 20.97
CA SER A 173 3.61 4.82 20.72
C SER A 173 3.00 6.09 21.34
N LYS A 174 3.36 6.43 22.59
CA LYS A 174 2.95 7.68 23.23
C LYS A 174 3.43 8.90 22.42
N PHE A 175 4.67 8.88 21.96
CA PHE A 175 5.21 9.96 21.12
C PHE A 175 4.42 10.10 19.81
N TYR A 176 4.20 8.99 19.08
CA TYR A 176 3.44 9.04 17.83
C TYR A 176 2.03 9.60 18.02
N ARG A 177 1.36 9.24 19.10
CA ARG A 177 0.04 9.82 19.44
C ARG A 177 0.10 11.34 19.65
N THR A 178 1.20 11.89 20.16
CA THR A 178 1.34 13.36 20.32
C THR A 178 1.51 14.09 18.98
N THR A 179 1.90 13.42 17.91
CA THR A 179 2.00 14.02 16.57
C THR A 179 0.63 14.22 15.91
N GLY A 180 -0.43 13.69 16.50
CA GLY A 180 -1.78 13.73 15.93
C GLY A 180 -2.06 12.60 14.93
N ALA A 181 -1.08 11.72 14.65
CA ALA A 181 -1.26 10.59 13.73
C ALA A 181 -2.35 9.62 14.19
N ASP A 182 -2.95 8.94 13.23
CA ASP A 182 -4.15 8.11 13.42
C ASP A 182 -3.83 6.62 13.42
N ILE A 183 -2.92 6.18 12.55
CA ILE A 183 -2.57 4.79 12.35
C ILE A 183 -1.05 4.59 12.25
N ILE A 184 -0.59 3.38 12.54
CA ILE A 184 0.81 3.01 12.50
C ILE A 184 1.00 1.68 11.76
N GLY A 185 2.01 1.62 10.90
CA GLY A 185 2.36 0.40 10.18
C GLY A 185 3.80 0.40 9.67
N MET A 186 4.14 -0.55 8.81
CA MET A 186 5.54 -0.81 8.47
C MET A 186 5.83 -0.82 6.97
N THR A 187 4.84 -0.59 6.08
CA THR A 187 5.01 -0.87 4.65
C THR A 187 4.75 0.30 3.72
N LEU A 188 4.14 1.39 4.21
CA LEU A 188 3.74 2.51 3.37
C LEU A 188 4.95 3.26 2.77
N VAL A 189 5.99 3.46 3.57
CA VAL A 189 7.22 4.13 3.15
C VAL A 189 8.33 3.08 2.97
N PRO A 190 9.06 3.10 1.85
CA PRO A 190 9.06 4.09 0.76
C PRO A 190 8.10 3.76 -0.40
N GLU A 191 7.23 2.76 -0.29
CA GLU A 191 6.37 2.29 -1.38
C GLU A 191 5.57 3.42 -2.04
N CYS A 192 4.95 4.29 -1.22
CA CYS A 192 4.14 5.40 -1.69
C CYS A 192 4.97 6.45 -2.48
N GLN A 193 6.11 6.86 -1.94
CA GLN A 193 6.97 7.87 -2.57
C GLN A 193 7.65 7.33 -3.84
N LEU A 194 8.07 6.07 -3.85
CA LEU A 194 8.60 5.41 -5.04
C LEU A 194 7.54 5.29 -6.15
N ALA A 195 6.29 4.96 -5.79
CA ALA A 195 5.19 4.95 -6.75
C ALA A 195 4.97 6.35 -7.36
N ARG A 196 5.06 7.41 -6.54
CA ARG A 196 4.93 8.78 -7.03
C ARG A 196 6.10 9.18 -7.94
N GLU A 197 7.34 8.84 -7.59
CA GLU A 197 8.52 9.06 -8.43
C GLU A 197 8.46 8.26 -9.74
N ALA A 198 7.82 7.09 -9.72
CA ALA A 198 7.51 6.31 -10.93
C ALA A 198 6.29 6.84 -11.72
N GLN A 199 5.70 7.97 -11.31
CA GLN A 199 4.51 8.61 -11.92
C GLN A 199 3.25 7.71 -11.91
N MET A 200 3.12 6.89 -10.88
CA MET A 200 1.96 6.03 -10.65
C MET A 200 1.00 6.64 -9.63
N CYS A 201 -0.28 6.42 -9.83
CA CYS A 201 -1.28 6.65 -8.79
C CYS A 201 -1.11 5.63 -7.67
N TYR A 202 -1.20 6.07 -6.42
CA TYR A 202 -1.09 5.18 -5.27
C TYR A 202 -2.18 5.49 -4.24
N ALA A 203 -2.82 4.45 -3.71
CA ALA A 203 -3.72 4.55 -2.57
C ALA A 203 -3.56 3.33 -1.66
N SER A 204 -3.61 3.56 -0.34
CA SER A 204 -3.60 2.49 0.65
C SER A 204 -4.98 2.31 1.24
N ILE A 205 -5.41 1.05 1.43
CA ILE A 205 -6.57 0.68 2.23
C ILE A 205 -6.03 0.03 3.50
N SER A 206 -6.01 0.79 4.59
CA SER A 206 -5.44 0.34 5.86
C SER A 206 -6.51 -0.34 6.70
N THR A 207 -6.23 -1.57 7.15
CA THR A 207 -7.14 -2.34 8.01
C THR A 207 -6.59 -2.35 9.43
N VAL A 208 -7.34 -1.79 10.36
CA VAL A 208 -6.92 -1.71 11.77
C VAL A 208 -7.00 -3.09 12.40
N THR A 209 -5.89 -3.59 12.94
CA THR A 209 -5.79 -4.90 13.57
C THR A 209 -5.71 -4.85 15.08
N ASP A 210 -5.21 -3.75 15.63
CA ASP A 210 -4.91 -3.57 17.05
C ASP A 210 -4.84 -2.09 17.43
N TYR A 211 -4.64 -1.81 18.72
CA TYR A 211 -4.46 -0.46 19.27
C TYR A 211 -2.98 -0.12 19.51
N ASP A 212 -2.06 -0.66 18.71
CA ASP A 212 -0.62 -0.54 18.97
C ASP A 212 -0.32 -0.93 20.44
N VAL A 213 0.72 -0.40 21.04
CA VAL A 213 1.13 -0.73 22.41
C VAL A 213 0.72 0.31 23.47
N TRP A 214 -0.11 1.29 23.08
CA TRP A 214 -0.62 2.28 24.05
C TRP A 214 -1.79 1.75 24.87
N ALA A 215 -2.54 0.78 24.37
CA ALA A 215 -3.58 0.11 25.12
C ALA A 215 -3.02 -0.74 26.27
N ASP A 216 -3.89 -1.15 27.18
CA ASP A 216 -3.50 -1.91 28.39
C ASP A 216 -2.76 -3.21 28.06
N LYS A 217 -3.19 -3.91 27.01
CA LYS A 217 -2.56 -5.15 26.55
C LYS A 217 -1.55 -4.87 25.43
N PRO A 218 -0.34 -5.43 25.50
CA PRO A 218 0.61 -5.35 24.40
C PRO A 218 0.11 -6.12 23.18
N VAL A 219 0.38 -5.59 21.99
CA VAL A 219 0.06 -6.24 20.72
C VAL A 219 0.82 -7.55 20.57
N THR A 220 0.12 -8.59 20.12
CA THR A 220 0.73 -9.88 19.78
C THR A 220 0.50 -10.21 18.30
N ALA A 221 1.46 -10.89 17.67
CA ALA A 221 1.32 -11.33 16.28
C ALA A 221 0.07 -12.22 16.07
N LYS A 222 -0.34 -12.98 17.10
CA LYS A 222 -1.53 -13.82 17.06
C LYS A 222 -2.81 -12.99 16.93
N GLU A 223 -2.98 -11.97 17.78
CA GLU A 223 -4.16 -11.08 17.75
C GLU A 223 -4.24 -10.32 16.42
N VAL A 224 -3.10 -9.84 15.91
CA VAL A 224 -3.00 -9.21 14.58
C VAL A 224 -3.53 -10.17 13.49
N LEU A 225 -3.06 -11.42 13.47
CA LEU A 225 -3.47 -12.41 12.47
C LEU A 225 -4.97 -12.78 12.58
N GLU A 226 -5.51 -12.92 13.78
CA GLU A 226 -6.93 -13.20 14.01
C GLU A 226 -7.83 -12.07 13.48
N THR A 227 -7.48 -10.82 13.76
CA THR A 227 -8.22 -9.67 13.26
C THR A 227 -8.05 -9.48 11.76
N LEU A 228 -6.82 -9.66 11.26
CA LEU A 228 -6.52 -9.59 9.84
C LEU A 228 -7.38 -10.59 9.03
N SER A 229 -7.56 -11.82 9.52
CA SER A 229 -8.38 -12.82 8.82
C SER A 229 -9.85 -12.40 8.64
N LYS A 230 -10.38 -11.61 9.57
CA LYS A 230 -11.74 -11.02 9.48
C LYS A 230 -11.75 -9.85 8.49
N ASN A 231 -10.74 -9.00 8.54
CA ASN A 231 -10.62 -7.81 7.70
C ASN A 231 -10.39 -8.16 6.21
N VAL A 232 -9.73 -9.30 5.93
CA VAL A 232 -9.50 -9.79 4.56
C VAL A 232 -10.79 -9.87 3.74
N LYS A 233 -11.90 -10.34 4.34
CA LYS A 233 -13.18 -10.45 3.64
C LYS A 233 -13.71 -9.08 3.18
N ILE A 234 -13.60 -8.08 4.06
CA ILE A 234 -14.05 -6.72 3.75
C ILE A 234 -13.15 -6.10 2.68
N THR A 235 -11.85 -6.26 2.82
CA THR A 235 -10.89 -5.75 1.84
C THR A 235 -11.07 -6.38 0.46
N LYS A 236 -11.27 -7.71 0.39
CA LYS A 236 -11.61 -8.40 -0.88
C LYS A 236 -12.88 -7.85 -1.50
N LYS A 237 -13.94 -7.63 -0.70
CA LYS A 237 -15.18 -7.03 -1.18
C LYS A 237 -14.96 -5.66 -1.79
N ILE A 238 -14.19 -4.80 -1.10
CA ILE A 238 -13.85 -3.46 -1.61
C ILE A 238 -13.05 -3.57 -2.90
N LEU A 239 -11.99 -4.37 -2.95
CA LEU A 239 -11.17 -4.54 -4.15
C LEU A 239 -11.98 -5.05 -5.34
N THR A 240 -12.88 -6.01 -5.11
CA THR A 240 -13.77 -6.55 -6.15
C THR A 240 -14.63 -5.46 -6.80
N GLU A 241 -15.21 -4.57 -5.99
CA GLU A 241 -16.08 -3.50 -6.51
C GLU A 241 -15.27 -2.28 -7.02
N LEU A 242 -14.08 -2.08 -6.47
CA LEU A 242 -13.23 -0.93 -6.80
C LEU A 242 -12.73 -0.96 -8.24
N ILE A 243 -12.41 -2.15 -8.77
CA ILE A 243 -11.84 -2.29 -10.13
C ILE A 243 -12.72 -1.62 -11.19
N ASP A 244 -14.03 -1.75 -11.09
CA ASP A 244 -14.98 -1.13 -12.02
C ASP A 244 -15.11 0.39 -11.81
N LYS A 245 -14.78 0.89 -10.63
CA LYS A 245 -14.92 2.29 -10.25
C LYS A 245 -13.68 3.14 -10.54
N ILE A 246 -12.55 2.48 -10.77
CA ILE A 246 -11.32 3.18 -11.15
C ILE A 246 -11.45 3.69 -12.59
N PRO A 247 -11.34 5.01 -12.85
CA PRO A 247 -11.42 5.56 -14.19
C PRO A 247 -10.38 4.93 -15.14
N THR A 248 -10.73 4.71 -16.39
CA THR A 248 -9.79 4.20 -17.41
C THR A 248 -8.75 5.24 -17.82
N THR A 249 -9.14 6.52 -17.81
CA THR A 249 -8.22 7.64 -18.06
C THR A 249 -7.87 8.33 -16.75
N ARG A 250 -6.62 8.80 -16.63
CA ARG A 250 -6.16 9.56 -15.47
C ARG A 250 -6.35 11.05 -15.70
N SER A 251 -7.06 11.74 -14.80
CA SER A 251 -7.17 13.19 -14.74
C SER A 251 -6.35 13.83 -13.61
N CYS A 252 -5.82 12.99 -12.71
CA CYS A 252 -4.97 13.43 -11.59
C CYS A 252 -3.56 13.85 -12.05
N SER A 253 -2.87 14.61 -11.19
CA SER A 253 -1.49 15.07 -11.43
C SER A 253 -0.42 13.98 -11.29
N CYS A 254 -0.77 12.74 -10.89
CA CYS A 254 0.24 11.71 -10.61
C CYS A 254 1.12 11.38 -11.82
N ALA A 255 0.57 11.41 -13.05
CA ALA A 255 1.34 11.18 -14.28
C ALA A 255 2.38 12.27 -14.57
N LYS A 256 2.30 13.40 -13.91
CA LYS A 256 3.13 14.60 -14.09
C LYS A 256 4.01 14.88 -12.87
N ALA A 257 4.16 13.90 -11.98
CA ALA A 257 4.85 14.09 -10.71
C ALA A 257 6.34 14.47 -10.86
N LEU A 258 6.95 14.15 -11.99
CA LEU A 258 8.35 14.52 -12.31
C LEU A 258 8.45 15.86 -13.05
N GLU A 259 7.33 16.45 -13.50
CA GLU A 259 7.39 17.81 -14.06
C GLU A 259 7.89 18.75 -12.94
N GLU A 260 8.94 19.50 -13.19
CA GLU A 260 9.59 20.41 -12.21
C GLU A 260 10.29 19.72 -11.02
N ALA A 261 10.53 18.40 -11.05
CA ALA A 261 11.18 17.65 -9.97
C ALA A 261 12.69 17.37 -10.24
N GLU A 262 13.16 17.54 -11.46
CA GLU A 262 14.55 17.26 -11.87
C GLU A 262 15.38 18.55 -11.92
N PHE A 263 16.66 18.45 -11.49
CA PHE A 263 17.68 19.48 -11.59
C PHE A 263 18.74 19.08 -12.60
#